data_9d5eb38671bcfaee0a40d80fa5881969
#
_entry.id   9d5eb38671bcfaee0a40d80fa5881969
#
_cell.length_a   1.000
_cell.length_b   1.000
_cell.length_c   1.000
_cell.angle_alpha   90.00
_cell.angle_beta   90.00
_cell.angle_gamma   90.00
#
_symmetry.space_group_name_H-M   'P 1'
#
loop_
_entity.id
_entity.type
_entity.pdbx_description
1 polymer ?
#
loop_
_entity_poly.entity_id
_entity_poly.type
_entity_poly.pdbx_seq_one_letter_code
_entity_poly.pdbx_strand_id
1 'polypeptide(L)'
;EVHVLFIVALDPPIRQGQTRYPFLVLQFPREEEMDAELNLDEETIQTKYEGKLKKRYEEPTFRIVTNLFRVFSQQKVHVPTGFTNSTGQECVRCNVKANDGVLYPLNRGLIWVSKQPVLISYNDVHQFVFSRVGGAVASAKTFDMRVELSHGVDHTFQSISREELDNLSHFFAERKLRVKNELTEEAMGIKASVDELLGDDDDEDESGKRRRDDDDDDDEEEDEDFEAESDDDDGGSPSEGSSDDEDDDAVPDEDDRSE
;
A
#
# COMPACT_ATOMS: atom_id res chain seq x y z
N GLU A 1 21.29 7.61 4.02
CA GLU A 1 21.18 7.62 5.49
C GLU A 1 20.02 6.74 5.90
N VAL A 2 20.23 5.79 6.80
CA VAL A 2 19.20 4.84 7.24
C VAL A 2 18.49 5.46 8.44
N HIS A 3 17.19 5.61 8.34
CA HIS A 3 16.36 6.17 9.41
C HIS A 3 15.54 5.09 10.10
N VAL A 4 15.28 5.27 11.39
CA VAL A 4 14.34 4.49 12.18
C VAL A 4 13.08 5.34 12.37
N LEU A 5 11.94 4.80 11.99
CA LEU A 5 10.63 5.41 12.21
C LEU A 5 10.02 4.85 13.49
N PHE A 6 9.60 5.73 14.36
CA PHE A 6 8.85 5.38 15.57
C PHE A 6 7.48 6.05 15.50
N ILE A 7 6.44 5.23 15.47
CA ILE A 7 5.05 5.69 15.28
C ILE A 7 4.30 5.49 16.59
N VAL A 8 3.70 6.57 17.07
CA VAL A 8 2.88 6.56 18.29
C VAL A 8 1.43 6.75 17.88
N ALA A 9 0.60 5.75 18.12
CA ALA A 9 -0.84 5.87 18.01
C ALA A 9 -1.40 6.56 19.26
N LEU A 10 -2.24 7.54 19.06
CA LEU A 10 -2.78 8.39 20.10
C LEU A 10 -4.28 8.14 20.31
N ASP A 11 -4.69 7.91 21.55
CA ASP A 11 -6.08 7.84 21.97
C ASP A 11 -6.25 8.63 23.28
N PRO A 12 -6.96 9.76 23.26
CA PRO A 12 -7.58 10.43 22.10
C PRO A 12 -6.54 11.10 21.16
N PRO A 13 -6.91 11.33 19.88
CA PRO A 13 -6.03 12.01 18.93
C PRO A 13 -5.78 13.46 19.33
N ILE A 14 -4.59 13.98 18.99
CA ILE A 14 -4.29 15.40 19.12
C ILE A 14 -5.20 16.20 18.19
N ARG A 15 -5.80 17.27 18.70
CA ARG A 15 -6.62 18.19 17.93
C ARG A 15 -5.93 19.50 17.72
N GLN A 16 -5.88 19.94 16.46
CA GLN A 16 -5.42 21.27 16.09
C GLN A 16 -6.51 21.92 15.22
N GLY A 17 -7.28 22.81 15.79
CA GLY A 17 -8.48 23.32 15.14
C GLY A 17 -9.49 22.20 14.86
N GLN A 18 -9.86 22.03 13.59
CA GLN A 18 -10.77 20.96 13.15
C GLN A 18 -10.03 19.66 12.80
N THR A 19 -8.71 19.70 12.69
CA THR A 19 -7.92 18.54 12.29
C THR A 19 -7.61 17.66 13.49
N ARG A 20 -7.69 16.35 13.30
CA ARG A 20 -7.33 15.32 14.28
C ARG A 20 -6.11 14.57 13.80
N TYR A 21 -5.13 14.42 14.68
CA TYR A 21 -3.89 13.70 14.42
C TYR A 21 -3.85 12.46 15.33
N PRO A 22 -4.23 11.29 14.80
CA PRO A 22 -4.24 10.05 15.57
C PRO A 22 -2.86 9.43 15.71
N PHE A 23 -1.86 9.91 14.96
CA PHE A 23 -0.51 9.40 14.98
C PHE A 23 0.52 10.52 15.11
N LEU A 24 1.61 10.22 15.82
CA LEU A 24 2.87 10.95 15.74
C LEU A 24 3.88 10.05 15.02
N VAL A 25 4.61 10.60 14.08
CA VAL A 25 5.71 9.93 13.39
C VAL A 25 6.99 10.62 13.79
N LEU A 26 7.86 9.90 14.49
CA LEU A 26 9.17 10.34 14.91
C LEU A 26 10.20 9.63 14.02
N GLN A 27 11.13 10.38 13.47
CA GLN A 27 12.18 9.88 12.61
C GLN A 27 13.54 10.17 13.22
N PHE A 28 14.35 9.14 13.36
CA PHE A 28 15.68 9.23 13.94
C PHE A 28 16.72 8.69 12.94
N PRO A 29 17.87 9.33 12.78
CA PRO A 29 19.02 8.70 12.16
C PRO A 29 19.41 7.46 12.96
N ARG A 30 19.73 6.36 12.28
CA ARG A 30 19.99 5.07 12.95
C ARG A 30 21.23 5.11 13.83
N GLU A 31 22.22 5.87 13.41
CA GLU A 31 23.54 5.93 14.03
C GLU A 31 23.67 7.12 15.00
N GLU A 32 22.62 7.91 15.17
CA GLU A 32 22.63 9.03 16.09
C GLU A 32 22.59 8.52 17.52
N GLU A 33 23.64 8.81 18.28
CA GLU A 33 23.77 8.50 19.69
C GLU A 33 23.50 9.75 20.54
N MET A 34 22.90 9.54 21.69
CA MET A 34 22.59 10.60 22.65
C MET A 34 23.07 10.20 24.03
N ASP A 35 23.76 11.13 24.71
CA ASP A 35 23.97 11.07 26.16
C ASP A 35 22.85 11.86 26.84
N ALA A 36 22.00 11.16 27.58
CA ALA A 36 20.86 11.74 28.24
C ALA A 36 20.78 11.32 29.71
N GLU A 37 20.62 12.28 30.60
CA GLU A 37 20.37 12.05 32.00
C GLU A 37 18.91 12.37 32.33
N LEU A 38 18.21 11.43 32.96
CA LEU A 38 16.85 11.64 33.40
C LEU A 38 16.81 12.46 34.69
N ASN A 39 15.98 13.48 34.70
CA ASN A 39 15.71 14.30 35.90
C ASN A 39 14.73 13.55 36.84
N LEU A 40 15.12 12.32 37.21
CA LEU A 40 14.42 11.47 38.18
C LEU A 40 15.43 10.99 39.24
N ASP A 41 15.01 10.93 40.47
CA ASP A 41 15.80 10.32 41.56
C ASP A 41 15.79 8.80 41.44
N GLU A 42 16.82 8.16 41.94
CA GLU A 42 16.98 6.70 41.87
C GLU A 42 15.86 5.96 42.62
N GLU A 43 15.36 6.56 43.70
CA GLU A 43 14.26 5.98 44.47
C GLU A 43 12.98 5.91 43.63
N THR A 44 12.66 6.97 42.90
CA THR A 44 11.51 6.99 41.97
C THR A 44 11.69 5.99 40.83
N ILE A 45 12.91 5.88 40.26
CA ILE A 45 13.19 4.90 39.20
C ILE A 45 12.93 3.47 39.71
N GLN A 46 13.34 3.16 40.94
CA GLN A 46 13.17 1.82 41.50
C GLN A 46 11.73 1.55 41.93
N THR A 47 11.10 2.50 42.63
CA THR A 47 9.76 2.30 43.20
C THR A 47 8.64 2.43 42.18
N LYS A 48 8.65 3.50 41.38
CA LYS A 48 7.58 3.79 40.44
C LYS A 48 7.74 3.09 39.10
N TYR A 49 8.96 2.92 38.65
CA TYR A 49 9.25 2.36 37.31
C TYR A 49 9.90 0.97 37.40
N GLU A 50 9.96 0.36 38.58
CA GLU A 50 10.47 -1.01 38.80
C GLU A 50 11.87 -1.24 38.22
N GLY A 51 12.72 -0.20 38.21
CA GLY A 51 14.06 -0.28 37.63
C GLY A 51 14.09 -0.41 36.10
N LYS A 52 12.97 -0.19 35.40
CA LYS A 52 12.89 -0.28 33.93
C LYS A 52 13.52 0.91 33.20
N LEU A 53 13.84 1.98 33.94
CA LEU A 53 14.55 3.16 33.45
C LEU A 53 15.95 3.19 34.04
N LYS A 54 16.89 3.74 33.25
CA LYS A 54 18.25 4.06 33.70
C LYS A 54 18.32 5.53 34.07
N LYS A 55 19.15 5.90 35.03
CA LYS A 55 19.42 7.31 35.36
C LYS A 55 20.11 8.02 34.19
N ARG A 56 21.07 7.35 33.55
CA ARG A 56 21.83 7.85 32.42
C ARG A 56 21.80 6.87 31.26
N TYR A 57 21.68 7.40 30.07
CA TYR A 57 21.67 6.67 28.81
C TYR A 57 22.81 7.18 27.93
N GLU A 58 23.56 6.24 27.35
CA GLU A 58 24.56 6.44 26.29
C GLU A 58 24.23 5.41 25.22
N GLU A 59 23.20 5.67 24.44
CA GLU A 59 22.64 4.71 23.48
C GLU A 59 22.08 5.48 22.27
N PRO A 60 21.81 4.79 21.14
CA PRO A 60 21.12 5.41 20.02
C PRO A 60 19.82 6.07 20.42
N THR A 61 19.61 7.31 19.97
CA THR A 61 18.48 8.18 20.32
C THR A 61 17.14 7.46 20.21
N PHE A 62 16.93 6.71 19.11
CA PHE A 62 15.68 5.97 18.90
C PHE A 62 15.41 4.91 19.99
N ARG A 63 16.47 4.28 20.55
CA ARG A 63 16.31 3.29 21.62
C ARG A 63 15.90 3.94 22.93
N ILE A 64 16.51 5.08 23.24
CA ILE A 64 16.17 5.85 24.45
C ILE A 64 14.72 6.27 24.38
N VAL A 65 14.31 6.94 23.29
CA VAL A 65 12.94 7.42 23.12
C VAL A 65 11.93 6.27 23.15
N THR A 66 12.21 5.18 22.43
CA THR A 66 11.32 4.00 22.41
C THR A 66 11.16 3.41 23.81
N ASN A 67 12.26 3.31 24.60
CA ASN A 67 12.20 2.79 25.97
C ASN A 67 11.39 3.70 26.88
N LEU A 68 11.58 5.02 26.81
CA LEU A 68 10.82 6.00 27.57
C LEU A 68 9.32 5.91 27.27
N PHE A 69 8.93 5.91 26.00
CA PHE A 69 7.53 5.75 25.62
C PHE A 69 6.94 4.43 26.10
N ARG A 70 7.68 3.32 25.97
CA ARG A 70 7.24 2.00 26.44
C ARG A 70 6.98 1.99 27.96
N VAL A 71 7.90 2.57 28.75
CA VAL A 71 7.79 2.56 30.21
C VAL A 71 6.72 3.53 30.69
N PHE A 72 6.65 4.75 30.12
CA PHE A 72 5.67 5.75 30.56
C PHE A 72 4.24 5.39 30.14
N SER A 73 4.05 4.87 28.91
CA SER A 73 2.73 4.47 28.44
C SER A 73 2.28 3.09 28.93
N GLN A 74 3.22 2.26 29.40
CA GLN A 74 3.01 0.86 29.73
C GLN A 74 2.49 0.01 28.54
N GLN A 75 2.67 0.53 27.31
CA GLN A 75 2.26 -0.15 26.09
C GLN A 75 3.41 -0.93 25.48
N LYS A 76 3.06 -2.01 24.75
CA LYS A 76 4.06 -2.79 24.02
C LYS A 76 4.44 -2.08 22.73
N VAL A 77 5.74 -2.08 22.44
CA VAL A 77 6.24 -1.65 21.14
C VAL A 77 6.10 -2.82 20.17
N HIS A 78 5.44 -2.55 19.05
CA HIS A 78 5.29 -3.50 17.95
C HIS A 78 6.37 -3.23 16.92
N VAL A 79 7.12 -4.25 16.55
CA VAL A 79 8.11 -4.21 15.49
C VAL A 79 7.64 -5.10 14.34
N PRO A 80 7.99 -4.77 13.09
CA PRO A 80 7.73 -5.66 11.97
C PRO A 80 8.46 -7.00 12.22
N THR A 81 7.75 -8.10 12.10
CA THR A 81 8.31 -9.45 12.25
C THR A 81 7.49 -10.45 11.45
N GLY A 82 8.17 -11.43 10.86
CA GLY A 82 7.54 -12.53 10.18
C GLY A 82 7.10 -12.25 8.74
N PHE A 83 7.31 -11.05 8.24
CA PHE A 83 7.19 -10.71 6.82
C PHE A 83 8.57 -10.31 6.29
N THR A 84 8.89 -10.79 5.11
CA THR A 84 10.10 -10.38 4.38
C THR A 84 9.73 -10.29 2.91
N ASN A 85 10.05 -9.17 2.29
CA ASN A 85 9.82 -8.96 0.87
C ASN A 85 10.92 -9.64 0.01
N SER A 86 10.79 -9.57 -1.31
CA SER A 86 11.74 -10.12 -2.28
C SER A 86 13.17 -9.57 -2.12
N THR A 87 13.34 -8.38 -1.55
CA THR A 87 14.64 -7.74 -1.31
C THR A 87 15.17 -7.88 0.12
N GLY A 88 14.51 -8.69 0.97
CA GLY A 88 14.93 -8.93 2.35
C GLY A 88 14.50 -7.82 3.34
N GLN A 89 13.55 -6.96 2.98
CA GLN A 89 13.01 -5.92 3.85
C GLN A 89 11.68 -6.37 4.47
N GLU A 90 11.34 -5.83 5.62
CA GLU A 90 10.10 -6.16 6.36
C GLU A 90 8.90 -5.30 5.94
N CYS A 91 8.90 -4.79 4.71
CA CYS A 91 7.92 -3.84 4.23
C CYS A 91 7.68 -3.96 2.72
N VAL A 92 6.58 -3.35 2.26
CA VAL A 92 6.22 -3.29 0.83
C VAL A 92 5.95 -1.85 0.45
N ARG A 93 6.51 -1.40 -0.67
CA ARG A 93 6.21 -0.09 -1.25
C ARG A 93 4.86 -0.14 -1.95
N CYS A 94 4.02 0.84 -1.68
CA CYS A 94 2.71 0.97 -2.31
C CYS A 94 2.17 2.38 -2.16
N ASN A 95 1.08 2.65 -2.89
CA ASN A 95 0.42 3.94 -2.88
C ASN A 95 -0.98 3.80 -2.31
N VAL A 96 -1.43 4.82 -1.59
CA VAL A 96 -2.84 4.97 -1.23
C VAL A 96 -3.34 6.27 -1.86
N LYS A 97 -4.24 6.15 -2.84
CA LYS A 97 -4.64 7.28 -3.70
C LYS A 97 -3.41 7.89 -4.38
N ALA A 98 -3.14 9.16 -4.16
CA ALA A 98 -2.00 9.89 -4.74
C ALA A 98 -0.78 9.97 -3.81
N ASN A 99 -0.79 9.27 -2.68
CA ASN A 99 0.30 9.33 -1.72
C ASN A 99 1.13 8.05 -1.77
N ASP A 100 2.44 8.23 -1.92
CA ASP A 100 3.40 7.16 -1.79
C ASP A 100 3.63 6.84 -0.31
N GLY A 101 3.89 5.57 -0.04
CA GLY A 101 4.17 5.13 1.31
C GLY A 101 4.73 3.72 1.36
N VAL A 102 4.90 3.24 2.57
CA VAL A 102 5.45 1.93 2.86
C VAL A 102 4.50 1.19 3.79
N LEU A 103 4.11 0.00 3.39
CA LEU A 103 3.23 -0.88 4.14
C LEU A 103 4.08 -1.88 4.93
N TYR A 104 3.87 -1.93 6.24
CA TYR A 104 4.50 -2.90 7.14
C TYR A 104 3.44 -3.89 7.63
N PRO A 105 3.52 -5.16 7.20
CA PRO A 105 2.74 -6.23 7.80
C PRO A 105 3.27 -6.53 9.20
N LEU A 106 2.42 -6.40 10.21
CA LEU A 106 2.74 -6.67 11.60
C LEU A 106 2.05 -7.96 12.06
N ASN A 107 2.32 -8.40 13.28
CA ASN A 107 1.70 -9.60 13.83
C ASN A 107 0.18 -9.50 14.03
N ARG A 108 -0.36 -8.29 14.27
CA ARG A 108 -1.76 -8.08 14.59
C ARG A 108 -2.48 -7.11 13.66
N GLY A 109 -1.82 -6.63 12.62
CA GLY A 109 -2.39 -5.65 11.70
C GLY A 109 -1.39 -5.19 10.66
N LEU A 110 -1.83 -4.28 9.82
CA LEU A 110 -1.02 -3.58 8.85
C LEU A 110 -0.83 -2.13 9.28
N ILE A 111 0.36 -1.60 9.13
CA ILE A 111 0.58 -0.16 9.23
C ILE A 111 1.16 0.38 7.93
N TRP A 112 0.45 1.30 7.32
CA TRP A 112 0.95 2.04 6.16
C TRP A 112 1.48 3.38 6.60
N VAL A 113 2.73 3.65 6.26
CA VAL A 113 3.47 4.82 6.69
C VAL A 113 3.66 5.77 5.53
N SER A 114 3.07 6.94 5.67
CA SER A 114 3.22 8.10 4.80
C SER A 114 3.01 9.36 5.63
N LYS A 115 2.70 10.49 5.01
CA LYS A 115 2.37 11.75 5.74
C LYS A 115 1.22 11.57 6.74
N GLN A 116 0.29 10.68 6.45
CA GLN A 116 -0.83 10.31 7.31
C GLN A 116 -0.83 8.78 7.45
N PRO A 117 -0.27 8.22 8.51
CA PRO A 117 -0.26 6.78 8.72
C PRO A 117 -1.66 6.20 8.83
N VAL A 118 -1.80 4.95 8.36
CA VAL A 118 -3.03 4.17 8.48
C VAL A 118 -2.70 2.86 9.17
N LEU A 119 -3.36 2.59 10.30
CA LEU A 119 -3.25 1.34 11.03
C LEU A 119 -4.55 0.55 10.87
N ILE A 120 -4.43 -0.70 10.42
CA ILE A 120 -5.55 -1.61 10.22
C ILE A 120 -5.30 -2.85 11.08
N SER A 121 -6.19 -3.11 12.04
CA SER A 121 -6.15 -4.33 12.84
C SER A 121 -6.69 -5.51 12.03
N TYR A 122 -6.05 -6.69 12.11
CA TYR A 122 -6.58 -7.90 11.45
C TYR A 122 -7.92 -8.35 12.00
N ASN A 123 -8.28 -7.96 13.23
CA ASN A 123 -9.60 -8.24 13.80
C ASN A 123 -10.72 -7.51 13.06
N ASP A 124 -10.41 -6.38 12.44
CA ASP A 124 -11.37 -5.55 11.72
C ASP A 124 -11.44 -5.91 10.24
N VAL A 125 -10.50 -6.76 9.76
CA VAL A 125 -10.43 -7.19 8.35
C VAL A 125 -11.40 -8.33 8.09
N HIS A 126 -12.24 -8.15 7.08
CA HIS A 126 -13.08 -9.19 6.54
C HIS A 126 -12.29 -10.10 5.57
N GLN A 127 -11.61 -9.48 4.60
CA GLN A 127 -10.76 -10.17 3.63
C GLN A 127 -9.77 -9.23 2.93
N PHE A 128 -8.76 -9.82 2.32
CA PHE A 128 -7.84 -9.17 1.38
C PHE A 128 -8.23 -9.58 -0.04
N VAL A 129 -8.32 -8.62 -0.94
CA VAL A 129 -8.63 -8.85 -2.35
C VAL A 129 -7.47 -8.36 -3.20
N PHE A 130 -6.83 -9.27 -3.93
CA PHE A 130 -5.78 -8.93 -4.87
C PHE A 130 -6.37 -8.75 -6.25
N SER A 131 -6.17 -7.59 -6.86
CA SER A 131 -6.59 -7.26 -8.22
C SER A 131 -5.41 -7.18 -9.17
N ARG A 132 -5.65 -7.40 -10.46
CA ARG A 132 -4.63 -7.41 -11.53
C ARG A 132 -3.60 -8.54 -11.39
N VAL A 133 -3.97 -9.66 -10.77
CA VAL A 133 -3.06 -10.78 -10.48
C VAL A 133 -3.11 -11.93 -11.49
N GLY A 134 -4.06 -11.96 -12.41
CA GLY A 134 -4.22 -13.07 -13.36
C GLY A 134 -4.77 -12.67 -14.73
N GLY A 135 -5.05 -13.65 -15.60
CA GLY A 135 -5.64 -13.45 -16.91
C GLY A 135 -4.80 -12.60 -17.86
N ALA A 136 -5.43 -11.75 -18.65
CA ALA A 136 -4.77 -10.87 -19.62
C ALA A 136 -3.79 -9.87 -18.99
N VAL A 137 -3.92 -9.58 -17.70
CA VAL A 137 -3.03 -8.67 -16.95
C VAL A 137 -1.94 -9.38 -16.17
N ALA A 138 -1.75 -10.70 -16.38
CA ALA A 138 -0.70 -11.48 -15.72
C ALA A 138 0.73 -10.94 -15.98
N SER A 139 0.93 -10.22 -17.07
CA SER A 139 2.20 -9.56 -17.41
C SER A 139 2.40 -8.20 -16.71
N ALA A 140 1.41 -7.69 -15.98
CA ALA A 140 1.56 -6.44 -15.25
C ALA A 140 2.65 -6.56 -14.18
N LYS A 141 3.51 -5.54 -14.10
CA LYS A 141 4.62 -5.50 -13.13
C LYS A 141 4.16 -5.24 -11.69
N THR A 142 2.93 -4.79 -11.53
CA THR A 142 2.36 -4.44 -10.24
C THR A 142 0.95 -4.99 -10.10
N PHE A 143 0.51 -5.14 -8.87
CA PHE A 143 -0.87 -5.48 -8.52
C PHE A 143 -1.39 -4.52 -7.43
N ASP A 144 -2.69 -4.59 -7.17
CA ASP A 144 -3.33 -3.83 -6.11
C ASP A 144 -3.90 -4.76 -5.05
N MET A 145 -3.90 -4.31 -3.81
CA MET A 145 -4.48 -5.01 -2.67
C MET A 145 -5.55 -4.14 -2.02
N ARG A 146 -6.78 -4.61 -2.03
CA ARG A 146 -7.87 -4.01 -1.28
C ARG A 146 -8.06 -4.77 0.03
N VAL A 147 -8.12 -4.03 1.11
CA VAL A 147 -8.43 -4.54 2.45
C VAL A 147 -9.87 -4.20 2.74
N GLU A 148 -10.73 -5.20 2.72
CA GLU A 148 -12.14 -5.05 3.04
C GLU A 148 -12.33 -5.21 4.54
N LEU A 149 -12.94 -4.21 5.16
CA LEU A 149 -13.17 -4.21 6.59
C LEU A 149 -14.55 -4.75 6.93
N SER A 150 -14.68 -5.39 8.06
CA SER A 150 -15.98 -5.81 8.60
C SER A 150 -16.88 -4.61 8.91
N HIS A 151 -16.26 -3.51 9.30
CA HIS A 151 -16.91 -2.23 9.59
C HIS A 151 -15.99 -1.08 9.16
N GLY A 152 -16.55 -0.04 8.56
CA GLY A 152 -15.78 1.14 8.16
C GLY A 152 -15.54 1.24 6.67
N VAL A 153 -14.47 1.90 6.30
CA VAL A 153 -14.11 2.18 4.90
C VAL A 153 -12.95 1.30 4.48
N ASP A 154 -13.09 0.65 3.35
CA ASP A 154 -12.06 -0.18 2.75
C ASP A 154 -10.82 0.64 2.37
N HIS A 155 -9.67 -0.01 2.46
CA HIS A 155 -8.40 0.59 2.09
C HIS A 155 -7.84 -0.12 0.87
N THR A 156 -7.42 0.65 -0.14
CA THR A 156 -6.78 0.11 -1.35
C THR A 156 -5.34 0.56 -1.40
N PHE A 157 -4.44 -0.41 -1.42
CA PHE A 157 -3.00 -0.25 -1.61
C PHE A 157 -2.65 -0.59 -3.04
N GLN A 158 -2.16 0.38 -3.79
CA GLN A 158 -1.94 0.28 -5.22
C GLN A 158 -0.45 0.17 -5.56
N SER A 159 -0.16 -0.32 -6.77
CA SER A 159 1.19 -0.37 -7.33
C SER A 159 2.19 -1.18 -6.51
N ILE A 160 1.75 -2.26 -5.90
CA ILE A 160 2.61 -3.21 -5.21
C ILE A 160 3.39 -4.01 -6.26
N SER A 161 4.70 -4.18 -6.10
CA SER A 161 5.51 -5.02 -6.99
C SER A 161 4.95 -6.44 -7.03
N ARG A 162 4.86 -7.02 -8.24
CA ARG A 162 4.35 -8.37 -8.41
C ARG A 162 5.16 -9.44 -7.71
N GLU A 163 6.44 -9.20 -7.52
CA GLU A 163 7.34 -10.08 -6.77
C GLU A 163 6.91 -10.30 -5.32
N GLU A 164 6.09 -9.39 -4.78
CA GLU A 164 5.59 -9.48 -3.41
C GLU A 164 4.28 -10.26 -3.25
N LEU A 165 3.68 -10.69 -4.37
CA LEU A 165 2.38 -11.37 -4.33
C LEU A 165 2.43 -12.65 -3.51
N ASP A 166 3.43 -13.50 -3.76
CA ASP A 166 3.58 -14.78 -3.06
C ASP A 166 3.95 -14.58 -1.60
N ASN A 167 4.84 -13.61 -1.32
CA ASN A 167 5.26 -13.28 0.04
C ASN A 167 4.09 -12.78 0.90
N LEU A 168 3.25 -11.88 0.35
CA LEU A 168 2.06 -11.39 1.04
C LEU A 168 1.00 -12.48 1.19
N SER A 169 0.77 -13.28 0.15
CA SER A 169 -0.19 -14.38 0.18
C SER A 169 0.18 -15.40 1.26
N HIS A 170 1.45 -15.78 1.32
CA HIS A 170 1.97 -16.71 2.32
C HIS A 170 1.83 -16.14 3.74
N PHE A 171 2.25 -14.88 3.93
CA PHE A 171 2.16 -14.20 5.22
C PHE A 171 0.72 -14.13 5.75
N PHE A 172 -0.26 -13.84 4.89
CA PHE A 172 -1.67 -13.80 5.28
C PHE A 172 -2.25 -15.20 5.52
N ALA A 173 -1.84 -16.19 4.72
CA ALA A 173 -2.28 -17.57 4.89
C ALA A 173 -1.81 -18.17 6.22
N GLU A 174 -0.56 -17.94 6.63
CA GLU A 174 -0.02 -18.36 7.94
C GLU A 174 -0.85 -17.81 9.11
N ARG A 175 -1.41 -16.61 8.95
CA ARG A 175 -2.26 -15.95 9.95
C ARG A 175 -3.74 -16.27 9.81
N LYS A 176 -4.09 -17.20 8.89
CA LYS A 176 -5.47 -17.62 8.61
C LYS A 176 -6.38 -16.45 8.18
N LEU A 177 -5.80 -15.45 7.55
CA LEU A 177 -6.53 -14.33 6.99
C LEU A 177 -7.09 -14.72 5.61
N ARG A 178 -8.29 -14.26 5.29
CA ARG A 178 -8.94 -14.56 4.02
C ARG A 178 -8.30 -13.74 2.91
N VAL A 179 -7.85 -14.42 1.87
CA VAL A 179 -7.29 -13.80 0.66
C VAL A 179 -8.10 -14.27 -0.55
N LYS A 180 -8.49 -13.35 -1.40
CA LYS A 180 -9.15 -13.61 -2.67
C LYS A 180 -8.36 -12.97 -3.81
N ASN A 181 -8.37 -13.64 -4.96
CA ASN A 181 -7.87 -13.09 -6.22
C ASN A 181 -9.08 -12.75 -7.10
N GLU A 182 -9.25 -11.49 -7.45
CA GLU A 182 -10.44 -10.99 -8.18
C GLU A 182 -10.71 -11.76 -9.50
N LEU A 183 -9.63 -12.17 -10.20
CA LEU A 183 -9.75 -12.93 -11.45
C LEU A 183 -10.05 -14.42 -11.28
N THR A 184 -9.90 -14.98 -10.11
CA THR A 184 -10.25 -16.37 -9.87
C THR A 184 -11.77 -16.54 -9.85
N GLU A 185 -12.52 -15.53 -9.42
CA GLU A 185 -14.00 -15.55 -9.43
C GLU A 185 -14.56 -15.36 -10.84
N GLU A 186 -13.98 -14.45 -11.66
CA GLU A 186 -14.35 -14.30 -13.08
C GLU A 186 -13.98 -15.53 -13.90
N ALA A 187 -12.81 -16.12 -13.67
CA ALA A 187 -12.39 -17.35 -14.35
C ALA A 187 -13.22 -18.57 -13.91
N MET A 188 -13.66 -18.63 -12.65
CA MET A 188 -14.60 -19.66 -12.20
C MET A 188 -16.01 -19.42 -12.75
N GLY A 189 -16.44 -18.16 -12.86
CA GLY A 189 -17.69 -17.77 -13.50
C GLY A 189 -17.73 -18.14 -15.00
N ILE A 190 -16.63 -17.91 -15.71
CA ILE A 190 -16.49 -18.28 -17.12
C ILE A 190 -16.40 -19.81 -17.26
N LYS A 191 -15.69 -20.52 -16.39
CA LYS A 191 -15.67 -21.98 -16.37
C LYS A 191 -17.04 -22.58 -16.07
N ALA A 192 -17.76 -22.05 -15.10
CA ALA A 192 -19.10 -22.52 -14.78
C ALA A 192 -20.08 -22.28 -15.94
N SER A 193 -20.01 -21.15 -16.60
CA SER A 193 -20.84 -20.84 -17.77
C SER A 193 -20.43 -21.64 -19.02
N VAL A 194 -19.15 -21.98 -19.17
CA VAL A 194 -18.67 -22.85 -20.27
C VAL A 194 -19.02 -24.31 -19.99
N ASP A 195 -18.94 -24.77 -18.73
CA ASP A 195 -19.37 -26.16 -18.36
C ASP A 195 -20.89 -26.33 -18.45
N GLU A 196 -21.65 -25.25 -18.16
CA GLU A 196 -23.13 -25.24 -18.34
C GLU A 196 -23.54 -25.17 -19.83
N LEU A 197 -22.66 -24.59 -20.68
CA LEU A 197 -22.88 -24.57 -22.14
C LEU A 197 -22.39 -25.82 -22.87
N LEU A 198 -21.49 -26.60 -22.26
CA LEU A 198 -20.92 -27.82 -22.84
C LEU A 198 -21.47 -29.10 -22.19
N GLY A 199 -22.31 -28.97 -21.18
CA GLY A 199 -22.84 -30.09 -20.40
C GLY A 199 -24.29 -30.40 -20.68
N ASP A 200 -24.67 -30.60 -21.96
CA ASP A 200 -25.91 -31.33 -22.27
C ASP A 200 -25.89 -31.83 -23.72
N ASP A 201 -25.05 -32.80 -23.99
CA ASP A 201 -25.21 -33.69 -25.15
C ASP A 201 -24.50 -35.02 -24.88
N ASP A 202 -25.06 -35.76 -23.93
CA ASP A 202 -24.78 -37.19 -23.81
C ASP A 202 -26.13 -37.93 -23.73
N ASP A 203 -26.84 -37.96 -24.86
CA ASP A 203 -27.88 -38.95 -25.11
C ASP A 203 -27.41 -39.93 -26.14
N GLU A 204 -27.16 -41.12 -25.62
CA GLU A 204 -27.03 -42.38 -26.38
C GLU A 204 -28.17 -42.53 -27.37
N ASP A 205 -27.86 -42.70 -28.66
CA ASP A 205 -28.61 -43.67 -29.42
C ASP A 205 -27.79 -44.33 -30.53
N GLU A 206 -27.74 -45.63 -30.40
CA GLU A 206 -27.23 -46.62 -31.34
C GLU A 206 -28.11 -46.64 -32.59
N SER A 207 -27.51 -46.65 -33.73
CA SER A 207 -27.85 -47.47 -34.90
C SER A 207 -27.93 -46.70 -36.23
N GLY A 208 -27.16 -47.21 -37.18
CA GLY A 208 -27.64 -47.17 -38.57
C GLY A 208 -26.73 -46.55 -39.62
N LYS A 209 -25.72 -47.35 -40.04
CA LYS A 209 -25.30 -47.53 -41.45
C LYS A 209 -26.01 -46.71 -42.52
N ARG A 210 -25.26 -45.95 -43.33
CA ARG A 210 -25.09 -46.11 -44.79
C ARG A 210 -24.47 -44.83 -45.44
N ARG A 211 -23.31 -45.05 -46.00
CA ARG A 211 -22.78 -44.80 -47.36
C ARG A 211 -23.38 -43.70 -48.23
N ARG A 212 -22.40 -43.01 -48.84
CA ARG A 212 -22.28 -42.40 -50.19
C ARG A 212 -22.38 -40.87 -50.19
N ASP A 213 -21.36 -40.37 -50.66
CA ASP A 213 -20.77 -40.03 -51.96
C ASP A 213 -21.00 -38.56 -52.33
N ASP A 214 -19.84 -37.99 -52.67
CA ASP A 214 -19.61 -36.99 -53.73
C ASP A 214 -20.43 -35.68 -53.67
N ASP A 215 -19.81 -34.62 -53.60
CA ASP A 215 -19.38 -33.76 -54.72
C ASP A 215 -18.81 -32.44 -54.21
N ASP A 216 -17.73 -32.03 -54.83
CA ASP A 216 -17.21 -30.75 -55.16
C ASP A 216 -18.19 -29.58 -55.03
N ASP A 217 -17.76 -28.50 -54.38
CA ASP A 217 -17.69 -27.24 -55.11
C ASP A 217 -16.82 -26.19 -54.31
N ASP A 218 -15.89 -25.73 -55.06
CA ASP A 218 -15.04 -24.58 -55.00
C ASP A 218 -15.89 -23.32 -54.85
N ASP A 219 -15.61 -22.49 -53.86
CA ASP A 219 -15.86 -21.04 -53.99
C ASP A 219 -14.84 -20.27 -53.15
N GLU A 220 -13.84 -19.82 -53.88
CA GLU A 220 -12.94 -18.76 -53.45
C GLU A 220 -13.71 -17.43 -53.48
N GLU A 221 -13.92 -16.80 -52.33
CA GLU A 221 -14.20 -15.35 -52.29
C GLU A 221 -13.07 -14.67 -51.57
N GLU A 222 -12.39 -13.90 -52.40
CA GLU A 222 -11.37 -12.92 -52.05
C GLU A 222 -12.01 -11.80 -51.22
N ASP A 223 -11.54 -11.60 -49.98
CA ASP A 223 -11.90 -10.41 -49.21
C ASP A 223 -10.90 -9.30 -49.47
N GLU A 224 -11.47 -8.23 -49.99
CA GLU A 224 -10.83 -6.99 -50.40
C GLU A 224 -10.23 -6.22 -49.21
N ASP A 225 -9.10 -5.65 -49.51
CA ASP A 225 -8.32 -4.66 -48.82
C ASP A 225 -9.14 -3.55 -48.13
N PHE A 226 -8.94 -3.42 -46.83
CA PHE A 226 -9.29 -2.20 -46.09
C PHE A 226 -8.07 -1.29 -45.98
N GLU A 227 -7.96 -0.35 -46.88
CA GLU A 227 -7.01 0.76 -46.77
C GLU A 227 -7.50 1.80 -45.76
N ALA A 228 -6.75 2.00 -44.69
CA ALA A 228 -6.94 3.11 -43.77
C ALA A 228 -6.24 4.34 -44.32
N GLU A 229 -7.00 5.31 -44.70
CA GLU A 229 -6.52 6.66 -45.04
C GLU A 229 -5.94 7.35 -43.82
N SER A 230 -4.70 7.79 -43.96
CA SER A 230 -4.02 8.68 -43.02
C SER A 230 -4.36 10.11 -43.40
N ASP A 231 -5.09 10.81 -42.58
CA ASP A 231 -5.20 12.26 -42.64
C ASP A 231 -4.08 12.90 -41.83
N ASP A 232 -3.10 13.40 -42.57
CA ASP A 232 -2.18 14.43 -42.13
C ASP A 232 -2.93 15.77 -42.10
N ASP A 233 -3.07 16.38 -40.95
CA ASP A 233 -3.35 17.81 -40.88
C ASP A 233 -2.30 18.50 -40.01
N ASP A 234 -1.45 19.15 -40.77
CA ASP A 234 -0.40 20.09 -40.38
C ASP A 234 -1.05 21.45 -40.07
N GLY A 235 -0.60 22.09 -39.01
CA GLY A 235 -0.84 23.53 -38.98
C GLY A 235 -0.94 24.19 -37.61
N GLY A 236 0.14 24.85 -37.19
CA GLY A 236 -0.02 26.09 -36.47
C GLY A 236 0.67 26.25 -35.12
N SER A 237 1.94 26.53 -35.16
CA SER A 237 2.62 27.48 -34.22
C SER A 237 2.49 28.90 -34.79
N PRO A 238 2.86 29.97 -34.10
CA PRO A 238 3.08 30.22 -32.67
C PRO A 238 2.42 31.53 -32.20
N SER A 239 2.41 31.84 -30.94
CA SER A 239 2.47 33.24 -30.50
C SER A 239 3.21 33.38 -29.17
N GLU A 240 4.33 34.02 -29.32
CA GLU A 240 5.08 34.68 -28.26
C GLU A 240 4.21 35.74 -27.59
N GLY A 241 4.28 35.83 -26.28
CA GLY A 241 3.70 36.90 -25.48
C GLY A 241 4.59 37.16 -24.30
N SER A 242 5.65 37.91 -24.55
CA SER A 242 6.45 38.62 -23.60
C SER A 242 5.59 39.70 -22.95
N SER A 243 5.61 39.77 -21.61
CA SER A 243 5.51 41.04 -20.89
C SER A 243 6.23 40.94 -19.58
N ASP A 244 7.38 41.59 -19.58
CA ASP A 244 7.99 42.26 -18.43
C ASP A 244 6.95 43.13 -17.72
N ASP A 245 6.96 43.10 -16.42
CA ASP A 245 6.70 44.26 -15.60
C ASP A 245 7.52 44.10 -14.32
N GLU A 246 8.64 44.83 -14.31
CA GLU A 246 9.35 45.31 -13.15
C GLU A 246 8.51 46.43 -12.51
N ASP A 247 8.43 46.46 -11.21
CA ASP A 247 8.30 47.63 -10.34
C ASP A 247 8.47 47.09 -8.90
N ASP A 248 9.58 47.26 -8.26
CA ASP A 248 10.28 48.43 -7.71
C ASP A 248 9.55 49.00 -6.51
N ASP A 249 10.37 49.13 -5.44
CA ASP A 249 10.28 50.05 -4.33
C ASP A 249 9.26 49.81 -3.20
N ALA A 250 9.68 49.56 -2.02
CA ALA A 250 10.06 50.54 -1.00
C ALA A 250 10.19 49.88 0.38
N VAL A 251 11.37 49.99 0.90
CA VAL A 251 11.63 49.99 2.36
C VAL A 251 11.27 51.35 2.91
N PRO A 252 10.78 51.48 4.13
CA PRO A 252 11.29 52.46 5.02
C PRO A 252 11.83 51.86 6.31
N ASP A 253 13.09 52.21 6.53
CA ASP A 253 13.76 52.37 7.79
C ASP A 253 13.11 53.49 8.65
N GLU A 254 13.58 53.52 9.90
CA GLU A 254 13.50 54.54 10.92
C GLU A 254 12.35 54.36 11.94
N ASP A 255 12.61 54.42 13.11
CA ASP A 255 13.54 54.88 14.10
C ASP A 255 12.81 55.02 15.45
N ASP A 256 13.48 54.58 16.50
CA ASP A 256 13.76 55.24 17.75
C ASP A 256 12.60 55.87 18.57
N ARG A 257 12.51 55.41 19.81
CA ARG A 257 12.47 56.13 21.10
C ARG A 257 11.70 55.41 22.20
N SER A 258 12.49 54.96 23.12
CA SER A 258 12.58 55.37 24.54
C SER A 258 11.27 55.86 25.24
N GLU A 259 10.83 55.09 26.22
CA GLU A 259 10.82 55.39 27.67
C GLU A 259 10.49 54.12 28.46
#